data_4d2f66210b332d1936fb2fb24dbb414c
#
_entry.id   4d2f66210b332d1936fb2fb24dbb414c
#
_cell.length_a   1.000
_cell.length_b   1.000
_cell.length_c   1.000
_cell.angle_alpha   90.00
_cell.angle_beta   90.00
_cell.angle_gamma   90.00
#
_symmetry.space_group_name_H-M   'P 1'
#
loop_
_entity.id
_entity.type
_entity.pdbx_description
1 polymer ?
#
loop_
_entity_poly.entity_id
_entity_poly.type
_entity_poly.pdbx_seq_one_letter_code
_entity_poly.pdbx_strand_id
1 'polypeptide(L)'
;YVGPPGPKSIQIRIVRPNKSDFNPPHRDIYYDNLRNALNCFMPIFGVNEKSSLPILKGSHLWKENKTIRTHKYPIIDGNKFSVPAVTSKKDGSFLKLIRPKVKYGQVMLFSPYAIHGGGVNLGNEVRISFEFRFWKK
;
A
#
# COMPACT_ATOMS: atom_id res chain seq x y z
N TYR A 1 0.03 -14.24 1.72
CA TYR A 1 0.53 -14.31 0.33
C TYR A 1 0.09 -15.65 -0.26
N VAL A 2 -0.90 -15.65 -1.12
CA VAL A 2 -1.32 -16.86 -1.82
C VAL A 2 -1.12 -16.64 -3.31
N GLY A 3 -0.03 -17.14 -3.84
CA GLY A 3 0.32 -17.15 -5.25
C GLY A 3 1.39 -16.12 -5.67
N PRO A 4 2.07 -16.36 -6.79
CA PRO A 4 3.07 -15.43 -7.31
C PRO A 4 2.42 -14.11 -7.73
N PRO A 5 3.14 -13.00 -7.65
CA PRO A 5 2.64 -11.71 -8.14
C PRO A 5 2.42 -11.83 -9.67
N GLY A 6 1.16 -11.78 -10.07
CA GLY A 6 0.79 -11.88 -11.48
C GLY A 6 -0.60 -11.30 -11.73
N PRO A 7 -0.97 -11.07 -13.01
CA PRO A 7 -2.21 -10.38 -13.38
C PRO A 7 -3.50 -11.13 -12.99
N LYS A 8 -3.41 -12.36 -12.48
CA LYS A 8 -4.56 -13.17 -12.11
C LYS A 8 -4.53 -13.60 -10.64
N SER A 9 -3.70 -13.00 -9.79
CA SER A 9 -3.60 -13.39 -8.39
C SER A 9 -4.39 -12.45 -7.47
N ILE A 10 -5.14 -13.03 -6.56
CA ILE A 10 -5.70 -12.36 -5.39
C ILE A 10 -4.71 -12.58 -4.25
N GLN A 11 -4.25 -11.49 -3.65
CA GLN A 11 -3.38 -11.55 -2.48
C GLN A 11 -4.23 -11.45 -1.22
N ILE A 12 -4.07 -12.39 -0.32
CA ILE A 12 -4.59 -12.28 1.04
C ILE A 12 -3.53 -11.58 1.88
N ARG A 13 -3.87 -10.40 2.39
CA ARG A 13 -3.01 -9.66 3.30
C ARG A 13 -3.48 -9.83 4.73
N ILE A 14 -2.62 -10.36 5.57
CA ILE A 14 -2.81 -10.52 7.01
C ILE A 14 -1.85 -9.55 7.71
N VAL A 15 -2.39 -8.65 8.52
CA VAL A 15 -1.59 -7.64 9.25
C VAL A 15 -1.96 -7.70 10.73
N ARG A 16 -1.05 -8.23 11.52
CA ARG A 16 -1.20 -8.39 12.97
C ARG A 16 -1.06 -7.04 13.69
N PRO A 17 -1.72 -6.85 14.84
CA PRO A 17 -1.52 -5.67 15.67
C PRO A 17 -0.03 -5.45 16.02
N ASN A 18 0.42 -4.22 15.86
CA ASN A 18 1.76 -3.76 16.25
C ASN A 18 2.93 -4.58 15.67
N LYS A 19 2.73 -5.23 14.51
CA LYS A 19 3.79 -5.98 13.80
C LYS A 19 4.15 -5.30 12.47
N SER A 20 5.33 -5.63 11.97
CA SER A 20 5.85 -5.11 10.69
C SER A 20 5.32 -5.89 9.47
N ASP A 21 4.05 -6.27 9.49
CA ASP A 21 3.38 -7.04 8.42
C ASP A 21 2.92 -6.14 7.26
N PHE A 22 3.55 -5.01 7.04
CA PHE A 22 3.19 -4.01 6.04
C PHE A 22 4.35 -3.72 5.07
N ASN A 23 4.05 -3.28 3.86
CA ASN A 23 5.04 -2.64 3.00
C ASN A 23 5.19 -1.17 3.40
N PRO A 24 6.38 -0.55 3.28
CA PRO A 24 6.57 0.87 3.51
C PRO A 24 5.71 1.70 2.53
N PRO A 25 5.54 3.01 2.72
CA PRO A 25 4.91 3.85 1.72
C PRO A 25 5.61 3.69 0.38
N HIS A 26 4.88 3.33 -0.68
CA HIS A 26 5.43 3.06 -2.00
C HIS A 26 4.42 3.36 -3.11
N ARG A 27 4.89 3.29 -4.35
CA ARG A 27 4.05 3.26 -5.56
C ARG A 27 4.24 1.93 -6.24
N ASP A 28 3.17 1.35 -6.75
CA ASP A 28 3.26 0.08 -7.49
C ASP A 28 3.91 0.24 -8.86
N ILE A 29 3.90 1.42 -9.44
CA ILE A 29 4.53 1.74 -10.73
C ILE A 29 6.05 1.52 -10.79
N TYR A 30 6.68 1.25 -9.65
CA TYR A 30 8.09 0.83 -9.61
C TYR A 30 8.29 -0.55 -10.24
N TYR A 31 7.21 -1.28 -10.48
CA TYR A 31 7.16 -2.48 -11.30
C TYR A 31 6.42 -2.18 -12.61
N ASP A 32 7.09 -2.34 -13.74
CA ASP A 32 6.56 -1.94 -15.06
C ASP A 32 5.23 -2.60 -15.41
N ASN A 33 5.06 -3.87 -15.05
CA ASN A 33 3.83 -4.63 -15.27
C ASN A 33 2.62 -4.10 -14.47
N LEU A 34 2.82 -3.22 -13.48
CA LEU A 34 1.75 -2.66 -12.66
C LEU A 34 1.33 -1.24 -13.09
N ARG A 35 2.03 -0.61 -14.04
CA ARG A 35 1.77 0.79 -14.44
C ARG A 35 0.36 1.02 -14.99
N ASN A 36 -0.21 0.03 -15.67
CA ASN A 36 -1.54 0.10 -16.28
C ASN A 36 -2.60 -0.67 -15.48
N ALA A 37 -2.31 -0.98 -14.21
CA ALA A 37 -3.24 -1.66 -13.32
C ALA A 37 -4.17 -0.67 -12.62
N LEU A 38 -5.29 -1.18 -12.13
CA LEU A 38 -6.15 -0.54 -11.14
C LEU A 38 -6.08 -1.38 -9.87
N ASN A 39 -5.59 -0.79 -8.79
CA ASN A 39 -5.50 -1.47 -7.50
C ASN A 39 -6.85 -1.55 -6.80
N CYS A 40 -7.09 -2.67 -6.17
CA CYS A 40 -8.30 -2.97 -5.44
C CYS A 40 -7.94 -3.47 -4.03
N PHE A 41 -8.46 -2.79 -3.01
CA PHE A 41 -8.39 -3.20 -1.61
C PHE A 41 -9.79 -3.51 -1.11
N MET A 42 -10.02 -4.74 -0.65
CA MET A 42 -11.30 -5.22 -0.13
C MET A 42 -11.12 -5.71 1.30
N PRO A 43 -11.77 -5.04 2.28
CA PRO A 43 -11.73 -5.46 3.69
C PRO A 43 -12.49 -6.75 3.90
N ILE A 44 -11.90 -7.69 4.66
CA ILE A 44 -12.50 -8.97 5.02
C ILE A 44 -12.75 -9.06 6.53
N PHE A 45 -11.76 -8.65 7.36
CA PHE A 45 -11.85 -8.72 8.81
C PHE A 45 -10.93 -7.68 9.45
N GLY A 46 -11.32 -7.15 10.62
CA GLY A 46 -10.49 -6.28 11.46
C GLY A 46 -10.08 -4.94 10.83
N VAL A 47 -10.77 -4.49 9.76
CA VAL A 47 -10.46 -3.24 9.07
C VAL A 47 -11.24 -2.08 9.70
N ASN A 48 -10.51 -1.10 10.23
CA ASN A 48 -11.05 0.12 10.82
C ASN A 48 -10.07 1.30 10.59
N GLU A 49 -10.32 2.46 11.20
CA GLU A 49 -9.46 3.65 11.07
C GLU A 49 -8.04 3.47 11.62
N LYS A 50 -7.80 2.47 12.48
CA LYS A 50 -6.46 2.15 13.02
C LYS A 50 -5.70 1.11 12.20
N SER A 51 -6.41 0.32 11.39
CA SER A 51 -5.86 -0.84 10.66
C SER A 51 -5.99 -0.77 9.14
N SER A 52 -6.86 0.10 8.58
CA SER A 52 -7.06 0.25 7.13
C SER A 52 -5.78 0.59 6.38
N LEU A 53 -5.75 0.33 5.09
CA LEU A 53 -4.60 0.63 4.22
C LEU A 53 -4.36 2.14 4.14
N PRO A 54 -3.21 2.66 4.58
CA PRO A 54 -2.91 4.08 4.43
C PRO A 54 -2.66 4.46 2.97
N ILE A 55 -3.14 5.65 2.59
CA ILE A 55 -2.96 6.21 1.26
C ILE A 55 -2.73 7.72 1.32
N LEU A 56 -1.89 8.25 0.45
CA LEU A 56 -1.67 9.67 0.30
C LEU A 56 -2.60 10.22 -0.79
N LYS A 57 -3.66 10.90 -0.36
CA LYS A 57 -4.68 11.47 -1.26
C LYS A 57 -4.04 12.41 -2.29
N GLY A 58 -4.39 12.24 -3.57
CA GLY A 58 -3.91 13.07 -4.67
C GLY A 58 -2.49 12.77 -5.16
N SER A 59 -1.74 11.89 -4.50
CA SER A 59 -0.35 11.61 -4.86
C SER A 59 -0.17 10.92 -6.22
N HIS A 60 -1.21 10.33 -6.78
CA HIS A 60 -1.20 9.77 -8.13
C HIS A 60 -0.99 10.83 -9.23
N LEU A 61 -1.29 12.09 -8.94
CA LEU A 61 -1.06 13.24 -9.83
C LEU A 61 0.35 13.83 -9.68
N TRP A 62 1.13 13.36 -8.72
CA TRP A 62 2.45 13.91 -8.49
C TRP A 62 3.49 13.31 -9.42
N LYS A 63 4.31 14.16 -10.01
CA LYS A 63 5.53 13.73 -10.68
C LYS A 63 6.45 13.02 -9.68
N GLU A 64 7.24 12.07 -10.13
CA GLU A 64 8.10 11.28 -9.23
C GLU A 64 9.15 12.14 -8.51
N ASN A 65 9.61 13.19 -9.16
CA ASN A 65 10.58 14.14 -8.58
C ASN A 65 10.04 14.98 -7.41
N LYS A 66 8.75 14.88 -7.08
CA LYS A 66 8.17 15.50 -5.87
C LYS A 66 8.44 14.73 -4.59
N THR A 67 9.00 13.53 -4.69
CA THR A 67 9.23 12.64 -3.54
C THR A 67 10.67 12.12 -3.54
N ILE A 68 11.14 11.76 -2.36
CA ILE A 68 12.39 11.02 -2.16
C ILE A 68 12.02 9.57 -1.90
N ARG A 69 12.74 8.65 -2.52
CA ARG A 69 12.57 7.21 -2.33
C ARG A 69 13.91 6.51 -2.11
N THR A 70 13.86 5.37 -1.47
CA THR A 70 15.01 4.47 -1.31
C THR A 70 15.30 3.71 -2.61
N HIS A 71 16.46 3.07 -2.64
CA HIS A 71 16.76 2.03 -3.64
C HIS A 71 15.86 0.79 -3.43
N LYS A 72 15.95 -0.19 -4.35
CA LYS A 72 15.30 -1.49 -4.18
C LYS A 72 15.77 -2.16 -2.89
N TYR A 73 14.85 -2.86 -2.22
CA TYR A 73 15.13 -3.66 -1.02
C TYR A 73 15.66 -2.85 0.18
N PRO A 74 14.99 -1.75 0.57
CA PRO A 74 15.42 -1.00 1.74
C PRO A 74 15.31 -1.83 3.01
N ILE A 75 16.20 -1.53 3.99
CA ILE A 75 16.06 -1.97 5.36
C ILE A 75 15.59 -0.76 6.16
N ILE A 76 14.42 -0.85 6.81
CA ILE A 76 13.83 0.21 7.63
C ILE A 76 13.48 -0.42 8.97
N ASP A 77 14.00 0.14 10.06
CA ASP A 77 13.81 -0.36 11.42
C ASP A 77 14.10 -1.87 11.54
N GLY A 78 15.20 -2.32 10.91
CA GLY A 78 15.61 -3.72 10.89
C GLY A 78 14.81 -4.65 9.98
N ASN A 79 13.74 -4.18 9.34
CA ASN A 79 12.91 -4.96 8.42
C ASN A 79 13.33 -4.75 6.97
N LYS A 80 13.59 -5.84 6.25
CA LYS A 80 13.91 -5.82 4.82
C LYS A 80 12.62 -5.83 3.99
N PHE A 81 12.51 -4.89 3.06
CA PHE A 81 11.35 -4.78 2.16
C PHE A 81 11.72 -5.07 0.72
N SER A 82 10.77 -5.61 -0.04
CA SER A 82 10.93 -5.92 -1.46
C SER A 82 10.50 -4.79 -2.40
N VAL A 83 10.04 -3.68 -1.87
CA VAL A 83 9.58 -2.50 -2.64
C VAL A 83 10.39 -1.27 -2.24
N PRO A 84 10.70 -0.35 -3.18
CA PRO A 84 11.30 0.95 -2.85
C PRO A 84 10.34 1.75 -1.96
N ALA A 85 10.86 2.30 -0.86
CA ALA A 85 10.07 3.12 0.05
C ALA A 85 10.10 4.59 -0.35
N VAL A 86 8.95 5.26 -0.36
CA VAL A 86 8.88 6.73 -0.41
C VAL A 86 9.01 7.23 1.02
N THR A 87 10.08 7.99 1.30
CA THR A 87 10.44 8.40 2.66
C THR A 87 9.92 9.80 3.02
N SER A 88 9.92 10.72 2.06
CA SER A 88 9.47 12.11 2.27
C SER A 88 9.08 12.77 0.95
N LYS A 89 8.55 13.99 1.03
CA LYS A 89 8.50 14.88 -0.13
C LYS A 89 9.88 15.49 -0.39
N LYS A 90 10.09 16.00 -1.61
CA LYS A 90 11.34 16.64 -2.03
C LYS A 90 11.72 17.87 -1.18
N ASP A 91 10.72 18.57 -0.66
CA ASP A 91 10.88 19.72 0.25
C ASP A 91 11.20 19.33 1.70
N GLY A 92 11.41 18.03 1.97
CA GLY A 92 11.70 17.49 3.30
C GLY A 92 10.45 17.27 4.17
N SER A 93 9.27 17.69 3.74
CA SER A 93 8.05 17.51 4.54
C SER A 93 7.57 16.05 4.54
N PHE A 94 6.89 15.68 5.63
CA PHE A 94 6.36 14.34 5.82
C PHE A 94 5.23 13.98 4.86
N LEU A 95 5.08 12.69 4.60
CA LEU A 95 3.95 12.14 3.86
C LEU A 95 2.72 12.09 4.79
N LYS A 96 1.72 12.91 4.52
CA LYS A 96 0.46 12.90 5.28
C LYS A 96 -0.47 11.82 4.75
N LEU A 97 -0.20 10.58 5.13
CA LEU A 97 -1.05 9.43 4.81
C LEU A 97 -2.35 9.47 5.62
N ILE A 98 -3.44 9.12 4.99
CA ILE A 98 -4.76 8.94 5.64
C ILE A 98 -5.18 7.48 5.54
N ARG A 99 -6.04 7.03 6.46
CA ARG A 99 -6.67 5.70 6.43
C ARG A 99 -8.13 5.84 6.02
N PRO A 100 -8.50 5.49 4.78
CA PRO A 100 -9.90 5.53 4.35
C PRO A 100 -10.75 4.57 5.18
N LYS A 101 -11.96 4.99 5.52
CA LYS A 101 -12.96 4.15 6.19
C LYS A 101 -13.68 3.28 5.17
N VAL A 102 -13.03 2.19 4.76
CA VAL A 102 -13.64 1.20 3.85
C VAL A 102 -14.38 0.18 4.70
N LYS A 103 -15.70 0.07 4.50
CA LYS A 103 -16.57 -0.85 5.24
C LYS A 103 -16.63 -2.22 4.55
N TYR A 104 -17.10 -3.24 5.27
CA TYR A 104 -17.44 -4.53 4.67
C TYR A 104 -18.44 -4.35 3.53
N GLY A 105 -18.25 -5.09 2.44
CA GLY A 105 -19.05 -4.95 1.22
C GLY A 105 -18.62 -3.78 0.32
N GLN A 106 -17.68 -2.95 0.75
CA GLN A 106 -17.08 -1.90 -0.07
C GLN A 106 -15.70 -2.30 -0.55
N VAL A 107 -15.28 -1.68 -1.64
CA VAL A 107 -13.95 -1.85 -2.23
C VAL A 107 -13.34 -0.47 -2.45
N MET A 108 -12.10 -0.29 -2.05
CA MET A 108 -11.32 0.90 -2.39
C MET A 108 -10.55 0.64 -3.68
N LEU A 109 -10.88 1.41 -4.73
CA LEU A 109 -10.13 1.43 -5.98
C LEU A 109 -9.15 2.60 -5.98
N PHE A 110 -7.92 2.36 -6.39
CA PHE A 110 -6.91 3.43 -6.45
C PHE A 110 -5.86 3.17 -7.52
N SER A 111 -5.28 4.26 -8.02
CA SER A 111 -4.24 4.22 -9.03
C SER A 111 -2.94 3.62 -8.48
N PRO A 112 -2.19 2.81 -9.24
CA PRO A 112 -0.87 2.31 -8.87
C PRO A 112 0.17 3.44 -8.71
N TYR A 113 -0.14 4.64 -9.23
CA TYR A 113 0.65 5.85 -9.02
C TYR A 113 0.44 6.48 -7.63
N ALA A 114 -0.61 6.12 -6.91
CA ALA A 114 -0.86 6.63 -5.57
C ALA A 114 0.15 6.05 -4.57
N ILE A 115 0.69 6.91 -3.71
CA ILE A 115 1.53 6.47 -2.59
C ILE A 115 0.63 5.83 -1.54
N HIS A 116 0.90 4.58 -1.20
CA HIS A 116 0.12 3.81 -0.24
C HIS A 116 1.03 2.85 0.57
N GLY A 117 0.48 2.25 1.62
CA GLY A 117 1.26 1.41 2.54
C GLY A 117 1.83 2.18 3.72
N GLY A 118 2.75 1.58 4.47
CA GLY A 118 3.41 2.19 5.62
C GLY A 118 2.57 2.23 6.89
N GLY A 119 1.57 1.37 7.00
CA GLY A 119 0.68 1.40 8.15
C GLY A 119 0.80 0.19 9.07
N VAL A 120 1.45 0.39 10.23
CA VAL A 120 1.30 -0.55 11.37
C VAL A 120 -0.18 -0.67 11.70
N ASN A 121 -0.67 -1.87 11.95
CA ASN A 121 -2.00 -2.06 12.49
C ASN A 121 -2.00 -1.62 13.97
N LEU A 122 -2.61 -0.47 14.25
CA LEU A 122 -2.74 0.11 15.59
C LEU A 122 -4.04 -0.31 16.29
N GLY A 123 -4.80 -1.22 15.69
CA GLY A 123 -5.99 -1.85 16.30
C GLY A 123 -5.62 -3.02 17.20
N ASN A 124 -6.64 -3.65 17.77
CA ASN A 124 -6.49 -4.79 18.67
C ASN A 124 -6.71 -6.14 17.96
N GLU A 125 -7.23 -6.11 16.73
CA GLU A 125 -7.56 -7.29 15.94
C GLU A 125 -6.64 -7.41 14.73
N VAL A 126 -6.44 -8.63 14.26
CA VAL A 126 -5.77 -8.89 12.98
C VAL A 126 -6.59 -8.28 11.86
N ARG A 127 -5.95 -7.53 10.95
CA ARG A 127 -6.58 -7.09 9.71
C ARG A 127 -6.40 -8.16 8.63
N ILE A 128 -7.49 -8.54 7.98
CA ILE A 128 -7.47 -9.39 6.79
C ILE A 128 -8.12 -8.62 5.65
N SER A 129 -7.44 -8.55 4.52
CA SER A 129 -7.94 -7.92 3.29
C SER A 129 -7.54 -8.72 2.06
N PHE A 130 -8.35 -8.66 1.03
CA PHE A 130 -7.94 -9.03 -0.31
C PHE A 130 -7.36 -7.83 -1.03
N GLU A 131 -6.23 -8.03 -1.70
CA GLU A 131 -5.56 -7.05 -2.55
C GLU A 131 -5.38 -7.68 -3.93
N PHE A 132 -5.97 -7.06 -4.95
CA PHE A 132 -5.91 -7.55 -6.32
C PHE A 132 -5.90 -6.39 -7.31
N ARG A 133 -5.69 -6.70 -8.57
CA ARG A 133 -5.54 -5.70 -9.60
C ARG A 133 -6.32 -6.05 -10.83
N PHE A 134 -6.81 -5.03 -11.51
CA PHE A 134 -7.41 -5.13 -12.84
C PHE A 134 -6.51 -4.47 -13.87
N TRP A 135 -6.47 -5.02 -15.07
CA TRP A 135 -5.81 -4.45 -16.23
C TRP A 135 -6.83 -4.20 -17.34
N LYS A 136 -6.62 -3.12 -18.08
CA LYS A 136 -7.34 -2.93 -19.33
C LYS A 136 -6.89 -4.04 -20.31
N LYS A 137 -7.86 -4.72 -20.92
CA LYS A 137 -7.64 -5.60 -22.08
C LYS A 137 -7.21 -4.81 -23.29
#